data_1cd46f72c278f2571428729d06ebb265
#
_entry.id   1cd46f72c278f2571428729d06ebb265
#
_cell.length_a   1.000
_cell.length_b   1.000
_cell.length_c   1.000
_cell.angle_alpha   90.00
_cell.angle_beta   90.00
_cell.angle_gamma   90.00
#
_symmetry.space_group_name_H-M   'P 1'
#
loop_
_entity.id
_entity.type
_entity.pdbx_description
1 polymer ?
#
loop_
_entity_poly.entity_id
_entity_poly.type
_entity_poly.pdbx_seq_one_letter_code
_entity_poly.pdbx_strand_id
1 'polypeptide(L)'
;MTRFLKGTDRPLAEAYQLALLDLDGVVYRGKNPVEYAADSIRAAEAAGMTIEYTTNNSSRFQHVVADQLKGFGLDVEPWQVITSSVVAARMVAKALPAGARVQVLGAEHLRDEVTRNGLTIVDGPQDRPQAVIQGWYPDMTWQMMADAAFAVEAGATYFVTNRDLTIPRELGIAPGCGSMIRAVITATGVEPVASAGKPEAYMYDEARELNTAEGHDLVPKEASIAIGDRLDTDIEAGNRGDYDSLAVLTGVTNPTELMLAPSHLRPTFIAPDLRELGEAQPEPVRDESGTWECRKASAWFENGQVHVSDPTSMDGLRAAVCAAWEAADQGAQLSEATVPVFAIEA
;
A
#
# COMPACT_ATOMS: atom_id res chain seq x y z
N MET A 1 12.69 11.51 -12.94
CA MET A 1 11.79 12.59 -13.34
C MET A 1 11.21 13.21 -12.08
N THR A 2 11.17 14.55 -12.00
CA THR A 2 10.48 15.24 -10.90
C THR A 2 8.99 14.95 -11.02
N ARG A 3 8.39 14.35 -9.98
CA ARG A 3 6.96 14.04 -9.98
C ARG A 3 6.25 15.13 -9.14
N PHE A 4 5.38 15.89 -9.77
CA PHE A 4 4.44 16.81 -9.12
C PHE A 4 3.04 16.24 -9.13
N LEU A 5 2.14 16.83 -8.34
CA LEU A 5 0.73 16.49 -8.39
C LEU A 5 0.15 16.75 -9.77
N LYS A 6 -0.79 15.90 -10.19
CA LYS A 6 -1.51 16.02 -11.46
C LYS A 6 -2.92 16.58 -11.24
N GLY A 7 -3.54 17.06 -12.31
CA GLY A 7 -4.98 17.31 -12.39
C GLY A 7 -5.71 16.26 -13.22
N THR A 8 -7.05 16.24 -13.11
CA THR A 8 -7.94 15.46 -13.99
C THR A 8 -9.09 16.31 -14.49
N ASP A 9 -9.54 16.04 -15.71
CA ASP A 9 -10.68 16.77 -16.32
C ASP A 9 -12.04 16.25 -15.83
N ARG A 10 -12.06 15.10 -15.17
CA ARG A 10 -13.24 14.41 -14.66
C ARG A 10 -12.95 13.76 -13.31
N PRO A 11 -13.99 13.35 -12.54
CA PRO A 11 -13.84 12.63 -11.29
C PRO A 11 -12.88 11.44 -11.42
N LEU A 12 -12.11 11.13 -10.35
CA LEU A 12 -11.20 9.99 -10.36
C LEU A 12 -11.91 8.68 -10.65
N ALA A 13 -13.14 8.50 -10.13
CA ALA A 13 -13.96 7.31 -10.37
C ALA A 13 -14.38 7.12 -11.85
N GLU A 14 -14.30 8.19 -12.66
CA GLU A 14 -14.55 8.15 -14.11
C GLU A 14 -13.24 8.13 -14.91
N ALA A 15 -12.15 8.63 -14.33
CA ALA A 15 -10.85 8.70 -14.98
C ALA A 15 -10.12 7.35 -14.95
N TYR A 16 -10.33 6.55 -13.91
CA TYR A 16 -9.74 5.23 -13.72
C TYR A 16 -10.80 4.14 -13.71
N GLN A 17 -10.44 2.96 -14.23
CA GLN A 17 -11.33 1.80 -14.30
C GLN A 17 -11.19 0.89 -13.07
N LEU A 18 -10.02 0.90 -12.40
CA LEU A 18 -9.69 0.03 -11.28
C LEU A 18 -9.02 0.82 -10.17
N ALA A 19 -9.55 0.72 -8.95
CA ALA A 19 -8.89 1.15 -7.73
C ALA A 19 -8.25 -0.04 -7.01
N LEU A 20 -6.96 0.08 -6.69
CA LEU A 20 -6.18 -0.82 -5.87
C LEU A 20 -6.11 -0.18 -4.47
N LEU A 21 -7.14 -0.46 -3.66
CA LEU A 21 -7.48 0.28 -2.45
C LEU A 21 -6.92 -0.39 -1.21
N ASP A 22 -6.12 0.32 -0.40
CA ASP A 22 -5.72 -0.16 0.93
C ASP A 22 -6.92 -0.18 1.89
N LEU A 23 -6.79 -0.93 2.97
CA LEU A 23 -7.84 -1.14 3.95
C LEU A 23 -7.65 -0.36 5.25
N ASP A 24 -6.55 -0.59 5.95
CA ASP A 24 -6.29 0.04 7.25
C ASP A 24 -5.93 1.52 7.08
N GLY A 25 -6.69 2.42 7.75
CA GLY A 25 -6.53 3.87 7.59
C GLY A 25 -7.30 4.46 6.41
N VAL A 26 -7.82 3.64 5.50
CA VAL A 26 -8.55 4.07 4.29
C VAL A 26 -10.03 3.70 4.36
N VAL A 27 -10.34 2.42 4.55
CA VAL A 27 -11.71 1.92 4.65
C VAL A 27 -12.15 1.77 6.10
N TYR A 28 -11.23 1.36 6.97
CA TYR A 28 -11.49 1.20 8.41
C TYR A 28 -10.24 1.50 9.24
N ARG A 29 -10.44 1.69 10.57
CA ARG A 29 -9.38 1.69 11.58
C ARG A 29 -9.72 0.62 12.63
N GLY A 30 -9.06 -0.52 12.55
CA GLY A 30 -9.36 -1.67 13.39
C GLY A 30 -10.76 -2.22 13.15
N LYS A 31 -11.72 -1.98 14.06
CA LYS A 31 -13.11 -2.42 13.93
C LYS A 31 -14.07 -1.34 13.44
N ASN A 32 -13.63 -0.10 13.33
CA ASN A 32 -14.48 1.04 13.02
C ASN A 32 -14.28 1.47 11.57
N PRO A 33 -15.36 1.73 10.81
CA PRO A 33 -15.23 2.27 9.47
C PRO A 33 -14.65 3.68 9.51
N VAL A 34 -13.91 4.06 8.47
CA VAL A 34 -13.54 5.45 8.21
C VAL A 34 -14.79 6.19 7.71
N GLU A 35 -14.98 7.41 8.18
CA GLU A 35 -16.12 8.23 7.80
C GLU A 35 -16.15 8.44 6.29
N TYR A 36 -17.33 8.40 5.68
CA TYR A 36 -17.58 8.51 4.23
C TYR A 36 -16.99 7.40 3.36
N ALA A 37 -16.11 6.52 3.85
CA ALA A 37 -15.43 5.55 3.00
C ALA A 37 -16.39 4.62 2.26
N ALA A 38 -17.36 4.00 2.97
CA ALA A 38 -18.30 3.08 2.34
C ALA A 38 -19.22 3.76 1.32
N ASP A 39 -19.68 5.00 1.60
CA ASP A 39 -20.53 5.76 0.69
C ASP A 39 -19.77 6.15 -0.58
N SER A 40 -18.52 6.59 -0.43
CA SER A 40 -17.63 6.98 -1.53
C SER A 40 -17.27 5.79 -2.43
N ILE A 41 -16.98 4.64 -1.83
CA ILE A 41 -16.70 3.39 -2.58
C ILE A 41 -17.92 2.99 -3.42
N ARG A 42 -19.12 2.94 -2.81
CA ARG A 42 -20.36 2.61 -3.56
C ARG A 42 -20.66 3.61 -4.68
N ALA A 43 -20.37 4.89 -4.45
CA ALA A 43 -20.52 5.91 -5.49
C ALA A 43 -19.54 5.70 -6.65
N ALA A 44 -18.29 5.34 -6.35
CA ALA A 44 -17.28 5.04 -7.35
C ALA A 44 -17.64 3.78 -8.17
N GLU A 45 -18.11 2.72 -7.51
CA GLU A 45 -18.62 1.51 -8.18
C GLU A 45 -19.83 1.82 -9.09
N ALA A 46 -20.75 2.66 -8.62
CA ALA A 46 -21.89 3.10 -9.42
C ALA A 46 -21.48 3.95 -10.64
N ALA A 47 -20.34 4.64 -10.58
CA ALA A 47 -19.73 5.35 -11.71
C ALA A 47 -18.96 4.41 -12.67
N GLY A 48 -18.82 3.12 -12.34
CA GLY A 48 -18.20 2.11 -13.19
C GLY A 48 -16.77 1.73 -12.82
N MET A 49 -16.23 2.23 -11.71
CA MET A 49 -14.91 1.84 -11.20
C MET A 49 -15.00 0.48 -10.50
N THR A 50 -14.11 -0.43 -10.84
CA THR A 50 -13.91 -1.69 -10.09
C THR A 50 -13.02 -1.43 -8.88
N ILE A 51 -13.32 -2.06 -7.74
CA ILE A 51 -12.53 -1.93 -6.50
C ILE A 51 -11.92 -3.27 -6.14
N GLU A 52 -10.59 -3.31 -6.01
CA GLU A 52 -9.80 -4.39 -5.43
C GLU A 52 -9.21 -3.93 -4.11
N TYR A 53 -9.46 -4.67 -3.05
CA TYR A 53 -9.00 -4.32 -1.70
C TYR A 53 -7.67 -5.00 -1.41
N THR A 54 -6.59 -4.22 -1.25
CA THR A 54 -5.23 -4.73 -1.09
C THR A 54 -4.73 -4.55 0.35
N THR A 55 -4.21 -5.61 0.97
CA THR A 55 -3.71 -5.52 2.34
C THR A 55 -2.42 -6.31 2.56
N ASN A 56 -1.47 -5.72 3.29
CA ASN A 56 -0.26 -6.42 3.75
C ASN A 56 -0.55 -7.49 4.82
N ASN A 57 -1.77 -7.55 5.35
CA ASN A 57 -2.13 -8.56 6.34
C ASN A 57 -2.11 -9.97 5.71
N SER A 58 -1.26 -10.85 6.24
CA SER A 58 -1.09 -12.23 5.76
C SER A 58 -1.83 -13.27 6.61
N SER A 59 -2.50 -12.86 7.69
CA SER A 59 -3.07 -13.82 8.64
C SER A 59 -4.59 -14.01 8.55
N ARG A 60 -5.28 -13.05 7.92
CA ARG A 60 -6.74 -13.08 7.81
C ARG A 60 -7.18 -13.64 6.46
N PHE A 61 -8.13 -14.56 6.49
CA PHE A 61 -8.75 -15.08 5.27
C PHE A 61 -9.51 -14.01 4.52
N GLN A 62 -9.53 -14.10 3.19
CA GLN A 62 -10.24 -13.17 2.31
C GLN A 62 -11.72 -13.01 2.69
N HIS A 63 -12.43 -14.12 2.95
CA HIS A 63 -13.84 -14.08 3.36
C HIS A 63 -14.07 -13.36 4.70
N VAL A 64 -13.13 -13.48 5.66
CA VAL A 64 -13.23 -12.78 6.95
C VAL A 64 -13.10 -11.28 6.77
N VAL A 65 -12.25 -10.83 5.85
CA VAL A 65 -12.12 -9.41 5.51
C VAL A 65 -13.35 -8.93 4.73
N ALA A 66 -13.82 -9.70 3.74
CA ALA A 66 -15.01 -9.38 2.97
C ALA A 66 -16.26 -9.25 3.89
N ASP A 67 -16.43 -10.17 4.85
CA ASP A 67 -17.53 -10.11 5.82
C ASP A 67 -17.47 -8.86 6.70
N GLN A 68 -16.26 -8.42 7.09
CA GLN A 68 -16.09 -7.16 7.82
C GLN A 68 -16.50 -5.97 6.95
N LEU A 69 -16.11 -5.94 5.68
CA LEU A 69 -16.47 -4.88 4.72
C LEU A 69 -17.99 -4.87 4.43
N LYS A 70 -18.62 -6.04 4.31
CA LYS A 70 -20.08 -6.17 4.24
C LYS A 70 -20.76 -5.60 5.49
N GLY A 71 -20.14 -5.76 6.66
CA GLY A 71 -20.62 -5.13 7.90
C GLY A 71 -20.61 -3.60 7.88
N PHE A 72 -19.83 -2.97 7.02
CA PHE A 72 -19.80 -1.51 6.78
C PHE A 72 -20.73 -1.08 5.65
N GLY A 73 -21.51 -2.01 5.06
CA GLY A 73 -22.47 -1.73 3.98
C GLY A 73 -21.85 -1.75 2.58
N LEU A 74 -20.70 -2.35 2.40
CA LEU A 74 -20.11 -2.62 1.08
C LEU A 74 -20.55 -3.99 0.56
N ASP A 75 -20.67 -4.13 -0.76
CA ASP A 75 -20.96 -5.42 -1.42
C ASP A 75 -19.63 -5.98 -1.97
N VAL A 76 -18.96 -6.81 -1.17
CA VAL A 76 -17.60 -7.28 -1.46
C VAL A 76 -17.57 -8.80 -1.51
N GLU A 77 -17.10 -9.34 -2.62
CA GLU A 77 -16.84 -10.76 -2.72
C GLU A 77 -15.40 -11.10 -2.26
N PRO A 78 -15.16 -12.29 -1.67
CA PRO A 78 -13.84 -12.64 -1.14
C PRO A 78 -12.69 -12.53 -2.15
N TRP A 79 -12.94 -12.73 -3.45
CA TRP A 79 -11.93 -12.63 -4.49
C TRP A 79 -11.41 -11.19 -4.70
N GLN A 80 -12.21 -10.17 -4.37
CA GLN A 80 -11.79 -8.76 -4.42
C GLN A 80 -10.81 -8.38 -3.30
N VAL A 81 -10.59 -9.26 -2.32
CA VAL A 81 -9.67 -9.01 -1.20
C VAL A 81 -8.32 -9.67 -1.49
N ILE A 82 -7.35 -8.85 -1.84
CA ILE A 82 -6.00 -9.29 -2.19
C ILE A 82 -5.10 -9.15 -0.98
N THR A 83 -4.83 -10.27 -0.33
CA THR A 83 -3.94 -10.31 0.85
C THR A 83 -2.50 -10.62 0.45
N SER A 84 -1.54 -10.23 1.26
CA SER A 84 -0.14 -10.60 1.02
C SER A 84 0.10 -12.12 1.04
N SER A 85 -0.76 -12.93 1.64
CA SER A 85 -0.72 -14.40 1.57
C SER A 85 -1.09 -14.93 0.19
N VAL A 86 -2.18 -14.40 -0.41
CA VAL A 86 -2.60 -14.75 -1.78
C VAL A 86 -1.45 -14.46 -2.76
N VAL A 87 -0.92 -13.25 -2.69
CA VAL A 87 0.16 -12.80 -3.58
C VAL A 87 1.44 -13.63 -3.37
N ALA A 88 1.84 -13.88 -2.12
CA ALA A 88 3.06 -14.62 -1.81
C ALA A 88 3.01 -16.08 -2.27
N ALA A 89 1.88 -16.76 -2.07
CA ALA A 89 1.70 -18.14 -2.54
C ALA A 89 1.78 -18.22 -4.08
N ARG A 90 1.13 -17.30 -4.79
CA ARG A 90 1.21 -17.20 -6.27
C ARG A 90 2.63 -16.89 -6.75
N MET A 91 3.34 -16.00 -6.06
CA MET A 91 4.74 -15.67 -6.34
C MET A 91 5.63 -16.92 -6.26
N VAL A 92 5.48 -17.71 -5.19
CA VAL A 92 6.23 -18.97 -5.02
C VAL A 92 5.86 -19.99 -6.10
N ALA A 93 4.56 -20.12 -6.43
CA ALA A 93 4.09 -21.05 -7.48
C ALA A 93 4.56 -20.64 -8.89
N LYS A 94 4.71 -19.35 -9.17
CA LYS A 94 5.34 -18.87 -10.43
C LYS A 94 6.85 -19.14 -10.47
N ALA A 95 7.52 -19.19 -9.32
CA ALA A 95 8.97 -19.38 -9.21
C ALA A 95 9.41 -20.86 -9.16
N LEU A 96 8.53 -21.78 -8.77
CA LEU A 96 8.86 -23.18 -8.52
C LEU A 96 7.97 -24.12 -9.33
N PRO A 97 8.44 -25.38 -9.61
CA PRO A 97 7.61 -26.39 -10.27
C PRO A 97 6.36 -26.74 -9.43
N ALA A 98 5.28 -27.15 -10.12
CA ALA A 98 4.09 -27.69 -9.45
C ALA A 98 4.46 -28.85 -8.51
N GLY A 99 3.85 -28.89 -7.32
CA GLY A 99 4.15 -29.86 -6.29
C GLY A 99 5.46 -29.61 -5.52
N ALA A 100 6.15 -28.49 -5.75
CA ALA A 100 7.36 -28.14 -5.02
C ALA A 100 7.10 -28.12 -3.51
N ARG A 101 8.07 -28.63 -2.72
CA ARG A 101 7.97 -28.67 -1.26
C ARG A 101 8.28 -27.30 -0.67
N VAL A 102 7.36 -26.79 0.13
CA VAL A 102 7.44 -25.46 0.77
C VAL A 102 7.24 -25.58 2.27
N GLN A 103 8.16 -25.07 3.05
CA GLN A 103 7.97 -24.88 4.50
C GLN A 103 7.29 -23.52 4.72
N VAL A 104 6.15 -23.55 5.42
CA VAL A 104 5.36 -22.35 5.70
C VAL A 104 5.55 -21.92 7.16
N LEU A 105 6.14 -20.75 7.36
CA LEU A 105 6.24 -20.06 8.64
C LEU A 105 5.21 -18.93 8.66
N GLY A 106 3.96 -19.25 9.01
CA GLY A 106 2.85 -18.28 8.92
C GLY A 106 1.52 -18.85 9.38
N ALA A 107 0.49 -18.02 9.30
CA ALA A 107 -0.87 -18.34 9.69
C ALA A 107 -1.54 -19.33 8.71
N GLU A 108 -2.68 -19.89 9.13
CA GLU A 108 -3.43 -20.89 8.34
C GLU A 108 -3.82 -20.37 6.96
N HIS A 109 -4.19 -19.10 6.83
CA HIS A 109 -4.49 -18.51 5.54
C HIS A 109 -3.33 -18.65 4.53
N LEU A 110 -2.09 -18.40 4.96
CA LEU A 110 -0.92 -18.57 4.09
C LEU A 110 -0.71 -20.03 3.68
N ARG A 111 -0.95 -20.97 4.62
CA ARG A 111 -0.86 -22.41 4.35
C ARG A 111 -1.90 -22.87 3.31
N ASP A 112 -3.14 -22.40 3.46
CA ASP A 112 -4.21 -22.68 2.51
C ASP A 112 -3.86 -22.16 1.11
N GLU A 113 -3.37 -20.93 1.01
CA GLU A 113 -3.00 -20.34 -0.27
C GLU A 113 -1.83 -21.08 -0.94
N VAL A 114 -0.83 -21.51 -0.19
CA VAL A 114 0.27 -22.36 -0.70
C VAL A 114 -0.29 -23.66 -1.29
N THR A 115 -1.23 -24.31 -0.60
CA THR A 115 -1.87 -25.53 -1.08
C THR A 115 -2.75 -25.31 -2.31
N ARG A 116 -3.56 -24.23 -2.32
CA ARG A 116 -4.42 -23.85 -3.46
C ARG A 116 -3.63 -23.57 -4.75
N ASN A 117 -2.41 -23.08 -4.59
CA ASN A 117 -1.52 -22.83 -5.72
C ASN A 117 -0.70 -24.07 -6.15
N GLY A 118 -1.08 -25.28 -5.72
CA GLY A 118 -0.51 -26.55 -6.18
C GLY A 118 0.88 -26.85 -5.62
N LEU A 119 1.27 -26.25 -4.51
CA LEU A 119 2.51 -26.50 -3.79
C LEU A 119 2.26 -27.51 -2.66
N THR A 120 3.32 -28.20 -2.24
CA THR A 120 3.26 -29.20 -1.17
C THR A 120 3.86 -28.65 0.12
N ILE A 121 3.06 -28.49 1.16
CA ILE A 121 3.55 -28.07 2.48
C ILE A 121 4.31 -29.21 3.15
N VAL A 122 5.45 -28.88 3.75
CA VAL A 122 6.26 -29.80 4.56
C VAL A 122 6.47 -29.22 5.96
N ASP A 123 6.76 -30.12 6.94
CA ASP A 123 6.75 -29.75 8.36
C ASP A 123 8.05 -29.10 8.83
N GLY A 124 9.18 -29.38 8.15
CA GLY A 124 10.45 -28.84 8.62
C GLY A 124 11.62 -29.05 7.66
N PRO A 125 12.85 -28.65 8.08
CA PRO A 125 14.05 -28.69 7.25
C PRO A 125 14.47 -30.13 6.87
N GLN A 126 14.10 -31.15 7.66
CA GLN A 126 14.37 -32.57 7.34
C GLN A 126 13.70 -33.04 6.06
N ASP A 127 12.60 -32.42 5.67
CA ASP A 127 11.87 -32.72 4.42
C ASP A 127 12.47 -32.06 3.18
N ARG A 128 13.56 -31.33 3.36
CA ARG A 128 14.30 -30.61 2.30
C ARG A 128 13.36 -29.75 1.46
N PRO A 129 12.73 -28.71 2.03
CA PRO A 129 11.91 -27.79 1.26
C PRO A 129 12.74 -27.08 0.18
N GLN A 130 12.11 -26.79 -0.95
CA GLN A 130 12.70 -26.00 -2.03
C GLN A 130 12.55 -24.50 -1.75
N ALA A 131 11.54 -24.13 -0.95
CA ALA A 131 11.36 -22.78 -0.46
C ALA A 131 10.90 -22.73 1.00
N VAL A 132 11.19 -21.62 1.64
CA VAL A 132 10.55 -21.16 2.88
C VAL A 132 9.72 -19.93 2.52
N ILE A 133 8.47 -19.89 2.96
CA ILE A 133 7.61 -18.71 2.88
C ILE A 133 7.25 -18.25 4.28
N GLN A 134 7.57 -17.00 4.63
CA GLN A 134 7.29 -16.45 5.94
C GLN A 134 6.26 -15.32 5.87
N GLY A 135 5.23 -15.42 6.71
CA GLY A 135 4.23 -14.39 6.98
C GLY A 135 4.13 -14.12 8.49
N TRP A 136 3.26 -13.16 8.84
CA TRP A 136 2.99 -12.87 10.24
C TRP A 136 2.12 -13.97 10.88
N TYR A 137 2.49 -14.38 12.09
CA TYR A 137 1.77 -15.35 12.88
C TYR A 137 1.92 -15.02 14.38
N PRO A 138 0.80 -14.82 15.13
CA PRO A 138 0.89 -14.38 16.53
C PRO A 138 1.51 -15.41 17.46
N ASP A 139 1.34 -16.70 17.17
CA ASP A 139 1.86 -17.81 17.96
C ASP A 139 3.19 -18.38 17.44
N MET A 140 3.94 -17.58 16.66
CA MET A 140 5.24 -17.94 16.12
C MET A 140 6.24 -18.21 17.25
N THR A 141 6.76 -19.43 17.29
CA THR A 141 7.73 -19.86 18.30
C THR A 141 9.17 -19.69 17.81
N TRP A 142 10.12 -19.65 18.75
CA TRP A 142 11.55 -19.70 18.42
C TRP A 142 11.90 -20.94 17.57
N GLN A 143 11.31 -22.11 17.89
CA GLN A 143 11.57 -23.35 17.15
C GLN A 143 11.13 -23.24 15.69
N MET A 144 9.96 -22.66 15.42
CA MET A 144 9.47 -22.45 14.06
C MET A 144 10.43 -21.54 13.25
N MET A 145 10.95 -20.48 13.87
CA MET A 145 11.94 -19.61 13.24
C MET A 145 13.29 -20.31 13.02
N ALA A 146 13.72 -21.15 13.96
CA ALA A 146 14.94 -21.95 13.84
C ALA A 146 14.83 -22.97 12.70
N ASP A 147 13.70 -23.67 12.59
CA ASP A 147 13.44 -24.65 11.50
C ASP A 147 13.43 -23.95 10.12
N ALA A 148 12.85 -22.76 10.03
CA ALA A 148 12.91 -21.96 8.82
C ALA A 148 14.35 -21.54 8.48
N ALA A 149 15.13 -21.09 9.49
CA ALA A 149 16.52 -20.73 9.30
C ALA A 149 17.37 -21.93 8.82
N PHE A 150 17.21 -23.11 9.41
CA PHE A 150 17.91 -24.33 8.98
C PHE A 150 17.57 -24.72 7.54
N ALA A 151 16.30 -24.55 7.11
CA ALA A 151 15.92 -24.82 5.74
C ALA A 151 16.55 -23.81 4.75
N VAL A 152 16.59 -22.53 5.12
CA VAL A 152 17.23 -21.46 4.33
C VAL A 152 18.74 -21.69 4.21
N GLU A 153 19.43 -22.02 5.31
CA GLU A 153 20.86 -22.38 5.31
C GLU A 153 21.14 -23.64 4.47
N ALA A 154 20.20 -24.59 4.42
CA ALA A 154 20.28 -25.76 3.56
C ALA A 154 20.00 -25.50 2.08
N GLY A 155 19.72 -24.24 1.70
CA GLY A 155 19.56 -23.79 0.32
C GLY A 155 18.12 -23.63 -0.16
N ALA A 156 17.10 -23.67 0.74
CA ALA A 156 15.75 -23.32 0.39
C ALA A 156 15.64 -21.83 0.02
N THR A 157 14.91 -21.51 -1.06
CA THR A 157 14.68 -20.12 -1.47
C THR A 157 13.75 -19.44 -0.46
N TYR A 158 14.13 -18.27 0.01
CA TYR A 158 13.40 -17.55 1.06
C TYR A 158 12.49 -16.48 0.50
N PHE A 159 11.17 -16.61 0.73
CA PHE A 159 10.12 -15.66 0.34
C PHE A 159 9.39 -15.13 1.57
N VAL A 160 8.86 -13.90 1.47
CA VAL A 160 8.12 -13.28 2.57
C VAL A 160 6.84 -12.61 2.08
N THR A 161 5.82 -12.53 2.96
CA THR A 161 4.54 -11.92 2.64
C THR A 161 4.60 -10.41 2.63
N ASN A 162 5.25 -9.80 3.62
CA ASN A 162 5.47 -8.34 3.73
C ASN A 162 6.67 -8.08 4.66
N ARG A 163 7.14 -6.83 4.69
CA ARG A 163 8.28 -6.41 5.52
C ARG A 163 7.93 -5.40 6.61
N ASP A 164 6.67 -5.28 6.98
CA ASP A 164 6.20 -4.35 8.00
C ASP A 164 6.88 -4.63 9.34
N LEU A 165 7.67 -3.68 9.83
CA LEU A 165 8.47 -3.87 11.05
C LEU A 165 7.61 -3.86 12.31
N THR A 166 6.49 -3.16 12.27
CA THR A 166 5.63 -2.92 13.42
C THR A 166 4.16 -3.15 13.07
N ILE A 167 3.36 -3.47 14.08
CA ILE A 167 1.90 -3.58 13.98
C ILE A 167 1.29 -2.75 15.12
N PRO A 168 0.40 -1.78 14.84
CA PRO A 168 -0.38 -1.11 15.86
C PRO A 168 -1.33 -2.10 16.56
N ARG A 169 -1.41 -2.02 17.89
CA ARG A 169 -2.29 -2.81 18.76
C ARG A 169 -2.92 -1.91 19.82
N GLU A 170 -3.93 -2.40 20.54
CA GLU A 170 -4.64 -1.64 21.58
C GLU A 170 -3.71 -1.11 22.69
N LEU A 171 -2.65 -1.84 23.03
CA LEU A 171 -1.71 -1.48 24.09
C LEU A 171 -0.46 -0.75 23.60
N GLY A 172 -0.31 -0.53 22.29
CA GLY A 172 0.85 0.14 21.69
C GLY A 172 1.37 -0.53 20.43
N ILE A 173 2.62 -0.26 20.09
CA ILE A 173 3.26 -0.79 18.88
C ILE A 173 3.89 -2.15 19.19
N ALA A 174 3.52 -3.17 18.43
CA ALA A 174 4.05 -4.54 18.52
C ALA A 174 4.97 -4.87 17.33
N PRO A 175 5.87 -5.89 17.45
CA PRO A 175 6.66 -6.39 16.33
C PRO A 175 5.78 -6.90 15.18
N GLY A 176 6.06 -6.43 13.96
CA GLY A 176 5.41 -6.88 12.73
C GLY A 176 6.14 -8.06 12.08
N CYS A 177 5.66 -8.47 10.91
CA CYS A 177 6.24 -9.54 10.10
C CYS A 177 7.73 -9.31 9.82
N GLY A 178 8.10 -8.09 9.44
CA GLY A 178 9.48 -7.71 9.14
C GLY A 178 10.44 -7.88 10.32
N SER A 179 9.98 -7.67 11.55
CA SER A 179 10.79 -7.93 12.76
C SER A 179 11.09 -9.42 12.93
N MET A 180 10.13 -10.31 12.66
CA MET A 180 10.32 -11.76 12.70
C MET A 180 11.23 -12.23 11.55
N ILE A 181 11.08 -11.65 10.37
CA ILE A 181 11.95 -11.91 9.21
C ILE A 181 13.39 -11.53 9.52
N ARG A 182 13.64 -10.39 10.18
CA ARG A 182 14.97 -9.99 10.61
C ARG A 182 15.64 -10.99 11.55
N ALA A 183 14.88 -11.69 12.38
CA ALA A 183 15.43 -12.75 13.23
C ALA A 183 15.99 -13.90 12.38
N VAL A 184 15.28 -14.35 11.34
CA VAL A 184 15.76 -15.38 10.40
C VAL A 184 16.95 -14.88 9.58
N ILE A 185 16.89 -13.65 9.04
CA ILE A 185 18.02 -13.04 8.32
C ILE A 185 19.26 -12.96 9.21
N THR A 186 19.11 -12.53 10.46
CA THR A 186 20.23 -12.43 11.40
C THR A 186 20.89 -13.78 11.67
N ALA A 187 20.11 -14.86 11.72
CA ALA A 187 20.63 -16.21 11.93
C ALA A 187 21.34 -16.76 10.69
N THR A 188 20.80 -16.52 9.49
CA THR A 188 21.24 -17.15 8.25
C THR A 188 22.17 -16.28 7.39
N GLY A 189 22.14 -14.96 7.57
CA GLY A 189 22.78 -14.01 6.66
C GLY A 189 22.11 -13.94 5.27
N VAL A 190 20.95 -14.58 5.09
CA VAL A 190 20.26 -14.68 3.79
C VAL A 190 19.05 -13.73 3.78
N GLU A 191 19.02 -12.83 2.81
CA GLU A 191 17.88 -11.96 2.54
C GLU A 191 16.79 -12.73 1.75
N PRO A 192 15.49 -12.44 1.99
CA PRO A 192 14.44 -12.94 1.12
C PRO A 192 14.62 -12.46 -0.31
N VAL A 193 14.45 -13.38 -1.26
CA VAL A 193 14.59 -13.07 -2.70
C VAL A 193 13.48 -12.16 -3.19
N ALA A 194 12.29 -12.21 -2.56
CA ALA A 194 11.15 -11.37 -2.88
C ALA A 194 10.22 -11.20 -1.68
N SER A 195 9.47 -10.09 -1.70
CA SER A 195 8.38 -9.77 -0.79
C SER A 195 7.10 -9.53 -1.60
N ALA A 196 5.99 -10.08 -1.15
CA ALA A 196 4.72 -10.00 -1.87
C ALA A 196 3.97 -8.69 -1.61
N GLY A 197 4.10 -8.16 -0.40
CA GLY A 197 3.35 -6.99 0.06
C GLY A 197 3.98 -5.67 -0.34
N LYS A 198 3.19 -4.60 -0.23
CA LYS A 198 3.65 -3.22 -0.37
C LYS A 198 4.86 -2.96 0.57
N PRO A 199 5.90 -2.21 0.17
CA PRO A 199 5.99 -1.31 -0.96
C PRO A 199 6.37 -1.96 -2.30
N GLU A 200 6.37 -3.29 -2.41
CA GLU A 200 6.59 -3.92 -3.70
C GLU A 200 5.33 -3.79 -4.58
N ALA A 201 5.52 -3.45 -5.85
CA ALA A 201 4.42 -3.30 -6.82
C ALA A 201 3.70 -4.62 -7.12
N TYR A 202 4.30 -5.74 -6.77
CA TYR A 202 3.84 -7.09 -7.08
C TYR A 202 2.40 -7.33 -6.61
N MET A 203 2.00 -6.77 -5.47
CA MET A 203 0.62 -6.86 -4.98
C MET A 203 -0.39 -6.24 -5.95
N TYR A 204 -0.08 -5.09 -6.52
CA TYR A 204 -0.95 -4.37 -7.46
C TYR A 204 -0.99 -5.07 -8.83
N ASP A 205 0.14 -5.58 -9.29
CA ASP A 205 0.20 -6.36 -10.53
C ASP A 205 -0.63 -7.65 -10.40
N GLU A 206 -0.53 -8.38 -9.28
CA GLU A 206 -1.30 -9.60 -9.00
C GLU A 206 -2.80 -9.30 -8.82
N ALA A 207 -3.18 -8.20 -8.17
CA ALA A 207 -4.58 -7.79 -8.03
C ALA A 207 -5.23 -7.62 -9.41
N ARG A 208 -4.59 -6.89 -10.31
CA ARG A 208 -5.05 -6.71 -11.69
C ARG A 208 -5.17 -8.04 -12.45
N GLU A 209 -4.20 -8.97 -12.28
CA GLU A 209 -4.27 -10.29 -12.90
C GLU A 209 -5.41 -11.14 -12.31
N LEU A 210 -5.63 -11.10 -10.99
CA LEU A 210 -6.66 -11.87 -10.32
C LEU A 210 -8.06 -11.42 -10.73
N ASN A 211 -8.29 -10.13 -10.94
CA ASN A 211 -9.54 -9.59 -11.45
C ASN A 211 -9.94 -10.25 -12.80
N THR A 212 -8.98 -10.64 -13.64
CA THR A 212 -9.27 -11.33 -14.89
C THR A 212 -9.80 -12.77 -14.71
N ALA A 213 -9.47 -13.41 -13.60
CA ALA A 213 -9.94 -14.77 -13.31
C ALA A 213 -11.46 -14.81 -13.07
N GLU A 214 -12.07 -13.69 -12.70
CA GLU A 214 -13.51 -13.52 -12.48
C GLU A 214 -14.25 -13.06 -13.74
N GLY A 215 -13.58 -13.05 -14.88
CA GLY A 215 -14.19 -12.77 -16.18
C GLY A 215 -14.12 -11.29 -16.61
N HIS A 216 -13.36 -10.49 -15.93
CA HIS A 216 -13.08 -9.11 -16.33
C HIS A 216 -11.89 -9.02 -17.29
N ASP A 217 -11.85 -8.00 -18.13
CA ASP A 217 -10.67 -7.70 -18.93
C ASP A 217 -9.52 -7.18 -18.06
N LEU A 218 -8.28 -7.46 -18.45
CA LEU A 218 -7.11 -6.93 -17.76
C LEU A 218 -7.06 -5.41 -17.90
N VAL A 219 -7.29 -4.71 -16.81
CA VAL A 219 -7.23 -3.23 -16.79
C VAL A 219 -5.77 -2.78 -16.95
N PRO A 220 -5.45 -1.86 -17.89
CA PRO A 220 -4.10 -1.31 -18.04
C PRO A 220 -3.64 -0.57 -16.78
N LYS A 221 -2.33 -0.48 -16.56
CA LYS A 221 -1.76 0.26 -15.40
C LYS A 221 -2.20 1.72 -15.40
N GLU A 222 -2.22 2.34 -16.57
CA GLU A 222 -2.61 3.74 -16.77
C GLU A 222 -4.10 4.02 -16.48
N ALA A 223 -4.92 2.96 -16.48
CA ALA A 223 -6.34 3.01 -16.10
C ALA A 223 -6.59 2.47 -14.68
N SER A 224 -5.53 2.20 -13.93
CA SER A 224 -5.58 1.72 -12.54
C SER A 224 -4.96 2.76 -11.61
N ILE A 225 -5.52 2.91 -10.40
CA ILE A 225 -5.03 3.86 -9.39
C ILE A 225 -4.78 3.15 -8.06
N ALA A 226 -3.59 3.35 -7.47
CA ALA A 226 -3.26 2.89 -6.12
C ALA A 226 -3.75 3.91 -5.08
N ILE A 227 -4.51 3.47 -4.08
CA ILE A 227 -5.08 4.36 -3.07
C ILE A 227 -4.69 3.86 -1.68
N GLY A 228 -4.06 4.73 -0.89
CA GLY A 228 -3.63 4.38 0.46
C GLY A 228 -3.35 5.59 1.34
N ASP A 229 -3.10 5.31 2.60
CA ASP A 229 -2.84 6.31 3.63
C ASP A 229 -1.35 6.39 4.03
N ARG A 230 -0.49 5.55 3.42
CA ARG A 230 0.93 5.50 3.77
C ARG A 230 1.81 5.72 2.55
N LEU A 231 2.75 6.67 2.70
CA LEU A 231 3.71 6.98 1.64
C LEU A 231 4.74 5.86 1.44
N ASP A 232 5.19 5.23 2.53
CA ASP A 232 6.24 4.21 2.55
C ASP A 232 5.77 2.78 2.20
N THR A 233 4.49 2.60 1.95
CA THR A 233 3.91 1.33 1.48
C THR A 233 3.08 1.54 0.22
N ASP A 234 1.91 2.18 0.34
CA ASP A 234 0.93 2.28 -0.75
C ASP A 234 1.43 3.12 -1.92
N ILE A 235 1.93 4.32 -1.59
CA ILE A 235 2.39 5.28 -2.61
C ILE A 235 3.70 4.78 -3.23
N GLU A 236 4.61 4.26 -2.41
CA GLU A 236 5.85 3.67 -2.93
C GLU A 236 5.57 2.48 -3.85
N ALA A 237 4.63 1.59 -3.49
CA ALA A 237 4.23 0.46 -4.34
C ALA A 237 3.62 0.95 -5.66
N GLY A 238 2.75 1.96 -5.62
CA GLY A 238 2.22 2.62 -6.81
C GLY A 238 3.34 3.17 -7.69
N ASN A 239 4.28 3.90 -7.10
CA ASN A 239 5.40 4.51 -7.83
C ASN A 239 6.35 3.46 -8.43
N ARG A 240 6.65 2.37 -7.71
CA ARG A 240 7.47 1.25 -8.22
C ARG A 240 6.80 0.49 -9.36
N GLY A 241 5.47 0.46 -9.36
CA GLY A 241 4.68 -0.23 -10.37
C GLY A 241 4.26 0.63 -11.57
N ASP A 242 4.66 1.91 -11.60
CA ASP A 242 4.20 2.90 -12.59
C ASP A 242 2.67 3.12 -12.59
N TYR A 243 2.03 3.00 -11.41
CA TYR A 243 0.65 3.37 -11.18
C TYR A 243 0.54 4.84 -10.77
N ASP A 244 -0.51 5.52 -11.19
CA ASP A 244 -0.94 6.74 -10.52
C ASP A 244 -1.45 6.41 -9.11
N SER A 245 -1.29 7.34 -8.17
CA SER A 245 -1.60 7.06 -6.76
C SER A 245 -2.33 8.24 -6.09
N LEU A 246 -3.25 7.90 -5.18
CA LEU A 246 -3.97 8.84 -4.33
C LEU A 246 -3.57 8.59 -2.86
N ALA A 247 -2.95 9.59 -2.24
CA ALA A 247 -2.72 9.57 -0.80
C ALA A 247 -3.90 10.22 -0.07
N VAL A 248 -4.52 9.49 0.86
CA VAL A 248 -5.60 10.00 1.72
C VAL A 248 -5.07 10.32 3.12
N LEU A 249 -5.65 11.36 3.76
CA LEU A 249 -5.22 11.83 5.07
C LEU A 249 -6.00 11.18 6.23
N THR A 250 -6.79 10.16 5.94
CA THR A 250 -7.60 9.44 6.94
C THR A 250 -6.81 8.46 7.81
N GLY A 251 -5.53 8.25 7.57
CA GLY A 251 -4.71 7.26 8.28
C GLY A 251 -3.44 7.83 8.88
N VAL A 252 -2.28 7.38 8.40
CA VAL A 252 -0.95 7.67 8.95
C VAL A 252 -0.36 8.96 8.38
N THR A 253 -0.43 9.13 7.05
CA THR A 253 0.18 10.28 6.37
C THR A 253 -0.47 11.59 6.78
N ASN A 254 0.34 12.61 7.03
CA ASN A 254 -0.07 13.95 7.37
C ASN A 254 0.52 14.99 6.40
N PRO A 255 0.03 16.25 6.41
CA PRO A 255 0.52 17.29 5.51
C PRO A 255 2.04 17.54 5.56
N THR A 256 2.65 17.44 6.72
CA THR A 256 4.11 17.63 6.88
C THR A 256 4.89 16.52 6.18
N GLU A 257 4.48 15.27 6.35
CA GLU A 257 5.11 14.12 5.66
C GLU A 257 4.97 14.22 4.14
N LEU A 258 3.83 14.69 3.63
CA LEU A 258 3.64 14.93 2.19
C LEU A 258 4.61 15.97 1.66
N MET A 259 4.76 17.12 2.32
CA MET A 259 5.68 18.17 1.89
C MET A 259 7.15 17.72 1.94
N LEU A 260 7.50 16.86 2.90
CA LEU A 260 8.87 16.36 3.08
C LEU A 260 9.15 15.06 2.31
N ALA A 261 8.19 14.55 1.53
CA ALA A 261 8.32 13.28 0.83
C ALA A 261 9.45 13.31 -0.22
N PRO A 262 10.40 12.37 -0.15
CA PRO A 262 11.38 12.17 -1.20
C PRO A 262 10.67 11.70 -2.50
N SER A 263 11.33 11.86 -3.63
CA SER A 263 10.69 11.67 -4.96
C SER A 263 10.00 10.32 -5.17
N HIS A 264 10.52 9.24 -4.57
CA HIS A 264 9.95 7.90 -4.70
C HIS A 264 8.69 7.66 -3.84
N LEU A 265 8.41 8.57 -2.88
CA LEU A 265 7.23 8.52 -2.00
C LEU A 265 6.18 9.59 -2.35
N ARG A 266 6.35 10.33 -3.45
CA ARG A 266 5.41 11.39 -3.83
C ARG A 266 4.20 10.80 -4.55
N PRO A 267 2.97 11.03 -4.04
CA PRO A 267 1.75 10.58 -4.71
C PRO A 267 1.44 11.40 -5.97
N THR A 268 0.59 10.86 -6.83
CA THR A 268 0.04 11.56 -8.00
C THR A 268 -1.04 12.57 -7.58
N PHE A 269 -1.90 12.17 -6.62
CA PHE A 269 -2.99 12.97 -6.08
C PHE A 269 -2.98 12.92 -4.56
N ILE A 270 -3.58 13.93 -3.91
CA ILE A 270 -3.79 13.97 -2.46
C ILE A 270 -5.24 14.36 -2.15
N ALA A 271 -5.82 13.71 -1.14
CA ALA A 271 -7.21 13.92 -0.73
C ALA A 271 -7.35 13.89 0.80
N PRO A 272 -8.34 14.59 1.38
CA PRO A 272 -8.62 14.44 2.80
C PRO A 272 -9.18 13.04 3.08
N ASP A 273 -10.05 12.53 2.22
CA ASP A 273 -10.68 11.20 2.32
C ASP A 273 -11.18 10.72 0.94
N LEU A 274 -11.92 9.59 0.90
CA LEU A 274 -12.38 8.97 -0.34
C LEU A 274 -13.50 9.73 -1.07
N ARG A 275 -14.09 10.78 -0.51
CA ARG A 275 -15.07 11.62 -1.23
C ARG A 275 -14.49 12.23 -2.51
N GLU A 276 -13.19 12.47 -2.52
CA GLU A 276 -12.46 12.98 -3.70
C GLU A 276 -12.42 12.00 -4.89
N LEU A 277 -12.85 10.75 -4.74
CA LEU A 277 -13.08 9.86 -5.89
C LEU A 277 -14.17 10.39 -6.81
N GLY A 278 -15.16 11.08 -6.25
CA GLY A 278 -16.25 11.73 -7.00
C GLY A 278 -15.90 13.11 -7.57
N GLU A 279 -14.64 13.56 -7.44
CA GLU A 279 -14.23 14.91 -7.82
C GLU A 279 -13.10 14.90 -8.85
N ALA A 280 -13.11 15.89 -9.76
CA ALA A 280 -11.97 16.18 -10.63
C ALA A 280 -10.85 16.83 -9.82
N GLN A 281 -9.64 16.32 -9.95
CA GLN A 281 -8.50 16.80 -9.20
C GLN A 281 -7.93 18.09 -9.82
N PRO A 282 -7.71 19.16 -9.02
CA PRO A 282 -7.11 20.37 -9.52
C PRO A 282 -5.61 20.16 -9.76
N GLU A 283 -5.11 20.64 -10.88
CA GLU A 283 -3.67 20.66 -11.17
C GLU A 283 -3.03 21.90 -10.53
N PRO A 284 -2.04 21.72 -9.64
CA PRO A 284 -1.21 22.87 -9.23
C PRO A 284 -0.34 23.34 -10.38
N VAL A 285 -0.35 24.63 -10.64
CA VAL A 285 0.39 25.25 -11.75
C VAL A 285 1.44 26.22 -11.20
N ARG A 286 2.65 26.15 -11.74
CA ARG A 286 3.74 27.06 -11.39
C ARG A 286 3.74 28.28 -12.29
N ASP A 287 3.72 29.47 -11.71
CA ASP A 287 3.82 30.72 -12.44
C ASP A 287 5.29 31.15 -12.78
N GLU A 288 5.46 32.25 -13.50
CA GLU A 288 6.78 32.76 -13.89
C GLU A 288 7.60 33.26 -12.67
N SER A 289 6.95 33.63 -11.57
CA SER A 289 7.61 34.08 -10.33
C SER A 289 8.16 32.96 -9.50
N GLY A 290 7.76 31.69 -9.78
CA GLY A 290 8.11 30.52 -9.00
C GLY A 290 7.08 30.17 -7.92
N THR A 291 5.92 30.82 -7.96
CA THR A 291 4.79 30.53 -7.07
C THR A 291 3.96 29.39 -7.65
N TRP A 292 3.60 28.42 -6.81
CA TRP A 292 2.66 27.37 -7.17
C TRP A 292 1.24 27.79 -6.81
N GLU A 293 0.34 27.70 -7.77
CA GLU A 293 -1.08 28.04 -7.61
C GLU A 293 -1.94 26.78 -7.76
N CYS A 294 -2.92 26.62 -6.87
CA CYS A 294 -3.97 25.61 -6.98
C CYS A 294 -5.30 26.30 -6.71
N ARG A 295 -6.11 26.50 -7.73
CA ARG A 295 -7.37 27.27 -7.68
C ARG A 295 -7.17 28.66 -7.04
N LYS A 296 -7.59 28.85 -5.77
CA LYS A 296 -7.51 30.15 -5.08
C LYS A 296 -6.36 30.24 -4.07
N ALA A 297 -5.65 29.15 -3.87
CA ALA A 297 -4.53 29.09 -2.93
C ALA A 297 -3.19 29.11 -3.68
N SER A 298 -2.17 29.63 -3.03
CA SER A 298 -0.83 29.72 -3.56
C SER A 298 0.22 29.35 -2.52
N ALA A 299 1.37 28.85 -2.96
CA ALA A 299 2.52 28.56 -2.13
C ALA A 299 3.84 28.84 -2.85
N TRP A 300 4.87 29.23 -2.09
CA TRP A 300 6.20 29.52 -2.62
C TRP A 300 7.29 29.19 -1.62
N PHE A 301 8.50 29.01 -2.10
CA PHE A 301 9.68 28.81 -1.27
C PHE A 301 10.51 30.10 -1.24
N GLU A 302 10.73 30.64 -0.05
CA GLU A 302 11.51 31.86 0.14
C GLU A 302 12.25 31.84 1.48
N ASN A 303 13.49 32.35 1.50
CA ASN A 303 14.31 32.43 2.72
C ASN A 303 14.45 31.10 3.50
N GLY A 304 14.48 29.98 2.80
CA GLY A 304 14.63 28.65 3.39
C GLY A 304 13.34 28.05 3.95
N GLN A 305 12.19 28.66 3.70
CA GLN A 305 10.88 28.22 4.20
C GLN A 305 9.85 28.12 3.07
N VAL A 306 8.93 27.19 3.22
CA VAL A 306 7.73 27.09 2.39
C VAL A 306 6.63 27.94 3.00
N HIS A 307 6.07 28.85 2.21
CA HIS A 307 4.96 29.73 2.58
C HIS A 307 3.69 29.29 1.84
N VAL A 308 2.54 29.51 2.45
CA VAL A 308 1.23 29.20 1.87
C VAL A 308 0.24 30.32 2.18
N SER A 309 -0.62 30.64 1.23
CA SER A 309 -1.67 31.67 1.43
C SER A 309 -2.84 31.20 2.27
N ASP A 310 -3.17 29.89 2.25
CA ASP A 310 -4.26 29.30 3.00
C ASP A 310 -3.87 27.91 3.57
N PRO A 311 -3.48 27.83 4.86
CA PRO A 311 -3.09 26.58 5.50
C PRO A 311 -4.29 25.75 6.01
N THR A 312 -5.52 26.13 5.65
CA THR A 312 -6.74 25.41 6.09
C THR A 312 -7.42 24.67 4.93
N SER A 313 -6.95 24.86 3.70
CA SER A 313 -7.55 24.24 2.50
C SER A 313 -6.68 23.16 1.89
N MET A 314 -7.33 22.17 1.24
CA MET A 314 -6.64 21.16 0.43
C MET A 314 -5.92 21.79 -0.78
N ASP A 315 -6.46 22.87 -1.36
CA ASP A 315 -5.81 23.57 -2.47
C ASP A 315 -4.51 24.24 -2.01
N GLY A 316 -4.50 24.79 -0.77
CA GLY A 316 -3.28 25.30 -0.13
C GLY A 316 -2.25 24.19 0.09
N LEU A 317 -2.67 23.01 0.54
CA LEU A 317 -1.79 21.85 0.72
C LEU A 317 -1.24 21.37 -0.62
N ARG A 318 -2.06 21.27 -1.68
CA ARG A 318 -1.62 20.87 -3.02
C ARG A 318 -0.53 21.83 -3.57
N ALA A 319 -0.73 23.12 -3.42
CA ALA A 319 0.27 24.13 -3.81
C ALA A 319 1.55 24.02 -2.98
N ALA A 320 1.44 23.91 -1.64
CA ALA A 320 2.57 23.83 -0.73
C ALA A 320 3.42 22.55 -0.93
N VAL A 321 2.78 21.43 -1.20
CA VAL A 321 3.45 20.17 -1.54
C VAL A 321 4.30 20.33 -2.79
N CYS A 322 3.79 20.95 -3.87
CA CYS A 322 4.54 21.18 -5.08
C CYS A 322 5.70 22.17 -4.89
N ALA A 323 5.50 23.24 -4.12
CA ALA A 323 6.56 24.20 -3.78
C ALA A 323 7.67 23.56 -2.95
N ALA A 324 7.32 22.73 -1.97
CA ALA A 324 8.27 21.98 -1.13
C ALA A 324 9.09 20.99 -1.97
N TRP A 325 8.44 20.21 -2.83
CA TRP A 325 9.12 19.23 -3.68
C TRP A 325 10.07 19.89 -4.67
N GLU A 326 9.66 21.01 -5.28
CA GLU A 326 10.54 21.76 -6.17
C GLU A 326 11.77 22.29 -5.43
N ALA A 327 11.58 22.88 -4.23
CA ALA A 327 12.69 23.39 -3.41
C ALA A 327 13.66 22.24 -3.02
N ALA A 328 13.13 21.10 -2.60
CA ALA A 328 13.93 19.92 -2.25
C ALA A 328 14.72 19.39 -3.47
N ASP A 329 14.09 19.33 -4.65
CA ASP A 329 14.74 18.89 -5.90
C ASP A 329 15.82 19.86 -6.37
N GLN A 330 15.71 21.14 -5.99
CA GLN A 330 16.74 22.17 -6.22
C GLN A 330 17.82 22.19 -5.12
N GLY A 331 17.74 21.26 -4.13
CA GLY A 331 18.76 21.09 -3.10
C GLY A 331 18.49 21.78 -1.77
N ALA A 332 17.30 22.35 -1.57
CA ALA A 332 16.93 22.92 -0.28
C ALA A 332 16.81 21.81 0.79
N GLN A 333 17.30 22.08 1.98
CA GLN A 333 17.16 21.18 3.13
C GLN A 333 15.89 21.54 3.88
N LEU A 334 14.82 20.79 3.61
CA LEU A 334 13.53 20.97 4.29
C LEU A 334 13.44 20.12 5.56
N SER A 335 12.67 20.61 6.52
CA SER A 335 12.36 19.95 7.79
C SER A 335 10.99 20.41 8.28
N GLU A 336 10.47 19.81 9.33
CA GLU A 336 9.22 20.24 9.98
C GLU A 336 9.20 21.72 10.36
N ALA A 337 10.37 22.32 10.69
CA ALA A 337 10.49 23.72 11.01
C ALA A 337 10.45 24.66 9.79
N THR A 338 10.59 24.13 8.58
CA THR A 338 10.66 24.93 7.32
C THR A 338 9.43 24.78 6.44
N VAL A 339 8.46 23.99 6.86
CA VAL A 339 7.18 23.81 6.15
C VAL A 339 6.01 24.31 7.01
N PRO A 340 4.93 24.81 6.39
CA PRO A 340 3.77 25.30 7.13
C PRO A 340 3.02 24.16 7.82
N VAL A 341 2.39 24.49 8.96
CA VAL A 341 1.45 23.61 9.65
C VAL A 341 0.07 23.78 9.03
N PHE A 342 -0.55 22.68 8.67
CA PHE A 342 -1.91 22.66 8.12
C PHE A 342 -2.94 22.25 9.17
N ALA A 343 -4.12 22.89 9.13
CA ALA A 343 -5.30 22.56 9.92
C ALA A 343 -6.40 22.06 8.97
N ILE A 344 -6.20 20.85 8.40
CA ILE A 344 -7.16 20.20 7.51
C ILE A 344 -7.84 19.09 8.31
N GLU A 345 -9.18 19.12 8.33
CA GLU A 345 -10.01 18.04 8.89
C GLU A 345 -10.21 16.97 7.81
N ALA A 346 -9.84 15.71 8.12
CA ALA A 346 -10.06 14.53 7.28
C ALA A 346 -11.37 13.82 7.64
#